data_c61eeb2eebaa2139446618ad874bf9d0
#
_entry.id   c61eeb2eebaa2139446618ad874bf9d0
#
_cell.length_a   1.000
_cell.length_b   1.000
_cell.length_c   1.000
_cell.angle_alpha   90.00
_cell.angle_beta   90.00
_cell.angle_gamma   90.00
#
_symmetry.space_group_name_H-M   'P 1'
#
loop_
_entity.id
_entity.type
_entity.pdbx_description
1 polymer ?
#
loop_
_entity_poly.entity_id
_entity_poly.type
_entity_poly.pdbx_seq_one_letter_code
_entity_poly.pdbx_strand_id
1 'polypeptide(L)'
;CATGIRVRRWRNEIAPELQERLHITANDLDSKALDWALSSVRKNRTNGIFPILDDEQIPIEQITENGIHFQRYDARMAMIQGSYQWIDLDPFGSPVQFLDTALQGLGRVGVLEVTATDTAALTGSSSTSGLRRYGHNGIVDHYAHDDAVRVLLGTIATSAARLDRSIEPLLALFDGHHVRISVIVRKSKLG
;
A
#
# COMPACT_ATOMS: atom_id res chain seq x y z
N CYS A 1 5.81 1.42 5.33
CA CYS A 1 6.38 0.05 5.36
C CYS A 1 6.36 -0.57 6.76
N ALA A 2 6.03 0.22 7.79
CA ALA A 2 5.93 -0.19 9.19
C ALA A 2 7.12 -1.10 9.61
N THR A 3 6.85 -2.30 10.13
CA THR A 3 7.89 -3.24 10.58
C THR A 3 8.69 -3.91 9.45
N GLY A 4 8.41 -3.61 8.19
CA GLY A 4 9.07 -4.21 7.02
C GLY A 4 8.77 -5.68 6.78
N ILE A 5 7.77 -6.27 7.47
CA ILE A 5 7.48 -7.70 7.34
C ILE A 5 7.12 -8.11 5.91
N ARG A 6 6.33 -7.30 5.18
CA ARG A 6 5.99 -7.58 3.78
C ARG A 6 7.21 -7.47 2.86
N VAL A 7 8.03 -6.44 3.05
CA VAL A 7 9.28 -6.26 2.30
C VAL A 7 10.19 -7.48 2.47
N ARG A 8 10.33 -7.97 3.70
CA ARG A 8 11.09 -9.17 4.03
C ARG A 8 10.53 -10.42 3.39
N ARG A 9 9.20 -10.59 3.44
CA ARG A 9 8.52 -11.74 2.81
C ARG A 9 8.73 -11.73 1.31
N TRP A 10 8.50 -10.61 0.64
CA TRP A 10 8.76 -10.52 -0.80
C TRP A 10 10.20 -10.86 -1.14
N ARG A 11 11.17 -10.35 -0.38
CA ARG A 11 12.58 -10.65 -0.63
C ARG A 11 12.93 -12.12 -0.47
N ASN A 12 12.29 -12.83 0.47
CA ASN A 12 12.63 -14.21 0.83
C ASN A 12 11.73 -15.26 0.17
N GLU A 13 10.48 -14.93 -0.13
CA GLU A 13 9.47 -15.88 -0.59
C GLU A 13 9.27 -15.87 -2.11
N ILE A 14 9.77 -14.85 -2.80
CA ILE A 14 9.73 -14.83 -4.26
C ILE A 14 10.68 -15.87 -4.85
N ALA A 15 10.32 -16.43 -6.00
CA ALA A 15 11.13 -17.44 -6.67
C ALA A 15 12.58 -16.94 -6.89
N PRO A 16 13.59 -17.76 -6.63
CA PRO A 16 15.01 -17.35 -6.66
C PRO A 16 15.41 -16.68 -7.97
N GLU A 17 14.92 -17.15 -9.11
CA GLU A 17 15.19 -16.62 -10.45
C GLU A 17 14.64 -15.20 -10.66
N LEU A 18 13.70 -14.76 -9.82
CA LEU A 18 13.13 -13.42 -9.85
C LEU A 18 13.80 -12.47 -8.85
N GLN A 19 14.50 -13.00 -7.86
CA GLN A 19 15.09 -12.20 -6.78
C GLN A 19 16.11 -11.17 -7.28
N GLU A 20 16.93 -11.53 -8.28
CA GLU A 20 17.93 -10.63 -8.87
C GLU A 20 17.30 -9.45 -9.62
N ARG A 21 16.06 -9.63 -10.10
CA ARG A 21 15.29 -8.61 -10.82
C ARG A 21 14.37 -7.80 -9.92
N LEU A 22 14.29 -8.16 -8.65
CA LEU A 22 13.40 -7.54 -7.68
C LEU A 22 14.06 -6.29 -7.07
N HIS A 23 13.51 -5.13 -7.39
CA HIS A 23 13.84 -3.85 -6.78
C HIS A 23 12.70 -3.42 -5.88
N ILE A 24 12.96 -3.34 -4.57
CA ILE A 24 11.96 -2.98 -3.57
C ILE A 24 12.27 -1.59 -3.03
N THR A 25 11.28 -0.71 -3.01
CA THR A 25 11.33 0.55 -2.29
C THR A 25 10.46 0.44 -1.04
N ALA A 26 11.07 0.57 0.12
CA ALA A 26 10.40 0.60 1.42
C ALA A 26 10.32 2.05 1.89
N ASN A 27 9.12 2.63 1.86
CA ASN A 27 8.88 4.01 2.25
C ASN A 27 8.02 4.10 3.50
N ASP A 28 8.40 4.98 4.40
CA ASP A 28 7.58 5.40 5.54
C ASP A 28 7.92 6.83 5.93
N LEU A 29 6.97 7.55 6.48
CA LEU A 29 7.21 8.91 7.00
C LEU A 29 7.80 8.85 8.43
N ASP A 30 7.49 7.78 9.17
CA ASP A 30 8.01 7.54 10.51
C ASP A 30 9.40 6.90 10.44
N SER A 31 10.41 7.62 10.97
CA SER A 31 11.79 7.13 11.06
C SER A 31 11.89 5.82 11.86
N LYS A 32 11.16 5.69 12.96
CA LYS A 32 11.17 4.48 13.78
C LYS A 32 10.66 3.26 13.02
N ALA A 33 9.64 3.42 12.18
CA ALA A 33 9.15 2.35 11.32
C ALA A 33 10.22 1.90 10.33
N LEU A 34 10.96 2.86 9.73
CA LEU A 34 12.08 2.53 8.83
C LEU A 34 13.24 1.85 9.55
N ASP A 35 13.59 2.30 10.76
CA ASP A 35 14.65 1.67 11.57
C ASP A 35 14.29 0.22 11.91
N TRP A 36 13.04 -0.04 12.27
CA TRP A 36 12.55 -1.40 12.50
C TRP A 36 12.60 -2.24 11.22
N ALA A 37 12.15 -1.70 10.10
CA ALA A 37 12.17 -2.39 8.82
C ALA A 37 13.61 -2.73 8.39
N LEU A 38 14.54 -1.78 8.47
CA LEU A 38 15.95 -1.95 8.16
C LEU A 38 16.59 -2.99 9.08
N SER A 39 16.37 -2.89 10.39
CA SER A 39 16.86 -3.84 11.38
C SER A 39 16.32 -5.25 11.11
N SER A 40 15.06 -5.39 10.72
CA SER A 40 14.47 -6.68 10.41
C SER A 40 15.07 -7.33 9.16
N VAL A 41 15.48 -6.54 8.17
CA VAL A 41 16.15 -7.02 6.95
C VAL A 41 17.62 -7.43 7.25
N ARG A 42 18.33 -6.67 8.05
CA ARG A 42 19.70 -6.98 8.48
C ARG A 42 19.78 -8.28 9.28
N LYS A 43 18.77 -8.58 10.09
CA LYS A 43 18.73 -9.73 11.01
C LYS A 43 18.40 -11.07 10.37
N ASN A 44 17.86 -11.12 9.19
CA ASN A 44 17.76 -12.39 8.47
C ASN A 44 19.13 -13.11 8.31
N ARG A 45 20.21 -12.46 8.70
CA ARG A 45 21.56 -13.05 8.81
C ARG A 45 21.90 -13.62 10.20
N THR A 46 21.11 -13.34 11.23
CA THR A 46 21.40 -13.81 12.61
C THR A 46 20.09 -14.20 13.32
N ASN A 47 19.98 -15.48 13.61
CA ASN A 47 18.90 -16.12 14.39
C ASN A 47 18.08 -15.24 15.34
N GLY A 48 16.92 -14.76 14.91
CA GLY A 48 15.70 -14.74 15.70
C GLY A 48 15.50 -13.73 16.85
N ILE A 49 16.45 -12.87 17.21
CA ILE A 49 16.27 -11.93 18.31
C ILE A 49 16.09 -10.51 17.74
N PHE A 50 14.95 -9.84 18.03
CA PHE A 50 14.78 -8.43 17.68
C PHE A 50 15.75 -7.57 18.48
N PRO A 51 16.55 -6.67 17.90
CA PRO A 51 17.35 -5.74 18.68
C PRO A 51 16.42 -4.79 19.42
N ILE A 52 16.75 -4.55 20.66
CA ILE A 52 16.40 -3.31 21.34
C ILE A 52 17.20 -2.24 20.58
N LEU A 53 16.50 -1.27 19.99
CA LEU A 53 17.14 -0.16 19.30
C LEU A 53 17.84 0.68 20.36
N ASP A 54 19.16 0.79 20.28
CA ASP A 54 19.87 1.85 20.96
C ASP A 54 19.43 3.19 20.39
N ASP A 55 19.28 4.20 21.25
CA ASP A 55 18.72 5.52 20.95
C ASP A 55 19.52 6.39 19.95
N GLU A 56 20.59 5.88 19.36
CA GLU A 56 21.32 6.57 18.30
C GLU A 56 20.59 6.43 16.96
N GLN A 57 19.66 7.34 16.73
CA GLN A 57 18.92 7.47 15.48
C GLN A 57 19.87 7.97 14.38
N ILE A 58 20.24 7.10 13.46
CA ILE A 58 20.82 7.52 12.17
C ILE A 58 19.66 8.06 11.34
N PRO A 59 19.67 9.33 10.92
CA PRO A 59 18.62 9.87 10.05
C PRO A 59 18.64 9.09 8.73
N ILE A 60 17.66 8.21 8.53
CA ILE A 60 17.50 7.51 7.26
C ILE A 60 16.78 8.46 6.31
N GLU A 61 17.52 9.21 5.52
CA GLU A 61 16.94 9.89 4.35
C GLU A 61 16.83 8.90 3.20
N GLN A 62 17.90 8.15 2.91
CA GLN A 62 17.93 7.08 1.91
C GLN A 62 19.04 6.07 2.24
N ILE A 63 18.71 4.78 2.35
CA ILE A 63 19.66 3.68 2.53
C ILE A 63 19.26 2.53 1.62
N THR A 64 20.25 1.91 0.94
CA THR A 64 20.04 0.66 0.23
C THR A 64 20.71 -0.48 0.97
N GLU A 65 19.93 -1.49 1.34
CA GLU A 65 20.38 -2.68 2.04
C GLU A 65 19.76 -3.93 1.43
N ASN A 66 20.59 -4.89 1.04
CA ASN A 66 20.17 -6.17 0.43
C ASN A 66 19.21 -6.03 -0.77
N GLY A 67 19.41 -5.02 -1.64
CA GLY A 67 18.56 -4.76 -2.80
C GLY A 67 17.22 -4.10 -2.47
N ILE A 68 17.05 -3.64 -1.23
CA ILE A 68 15.89 -2.88 -0.76
C ILE A 68 16.33 -1.44 -0.55
N HIS A 69 15.64 -0.52 -1.19
CA HIS A 69 15.85 0.92 -1.02
C HIS A 69 14.89 1.45 0.05
N PHE A 70 15.44 1.83 1.20
CA PHE A 70 14.68 2.46 2.29
C PHE A 70 14.71 3.97 2.10
N GLN A 71 13.55 4.61 2.22
CA GLN A 71 13.46 6.06 2.08
C GLN A 71 12.40 6.65 3.01
N ARG A 72 12.65 7.89 3.46
CA ARG A 72 11.73 8.64 4.31
C ARG A 72 11.12 9.79 3.55
N TYR A 73 9.99 9.54 2.90
CA TYR A 73 9.24 10.57 2.17
C TYR A 73 7.74 10.47 2.45
N ASP A 74 7.03 11.57 2.19
CA ASP A 74 5.59 11.50 1.98
C ASP A 74 5.31 10.44 0.90
N ALA A 75 4.36 9.54 1.14
CA ALA A 75 4.08 8.44 0.24
C ALA A 75 3.76 8.89 -1.20
N ARG A 76 3.13 10.07 -1.34
CA ARG A 76 2.82 10.67 -2.65
C ARG A 76 4.10 11.03 -3.41
N MET A 77 5.07 11.61 -2.73
CA MET A 77 6.37 11.93 -3.33
C MET A 77 7.14 10.67 -3.69
N ALA A 78 7.15 9.67 -2.81
CA ALA A 78 7.80 8.39 -3.07
C ALA A 78 7.23 7.70 -4.32
N MET A 79 5.91 7.69 -4.47
CA MET A 79 5.25 7.03 -5.60
C MET A 79 5.46 7.75 -6.93
N ILE A 80 5.51 9.09 -6.94
CA ILE A 80 5.63 9.85 -8.20
C ILE A 80 7.07 9.88 -8.75
N GLN A 81 8.07 9.63 -7.91
CA GLN A 81 9.48 9.61 -8.30
C GLN A 81 9.88 8.35 -9.09
N GLY A 82 9.04 7.31 -9.09
CA GLY A 82 9.34 6.04 -9.72
C GLY A 82 8.36 5.66 -10.83
N SER A 83 8.64 4.53 -11.48
CA SER A 83 7.73 3.83 -12.37
C SER A 83 7.64 2.38 -11.88
N TYR A 84 6.69 2.12 -11.03
CA TYR A 84 6.57 0.86 -10.33
C TYR A 84 5.72 -0.15 -11.12
N GLN A 85 6.07 -1.43 -11.04
CA GLN A 85 5.23 -2.54 -11.51
C GLN A 85 4.25 -2.99 -10.44
N TRP A 86 4.55 -2.69 -9.18
CA TRP A 86 3.70 -3.03 -8.04
C TRP A 86 3.79 -1.93 -6.98
N ILE A 87 2.63 -1.46 -6.53
CA ILE A 87 2.51 -0.53 -5.39
C ILE A 87 1.60 -1.18 -4.35
N ASP A 88 2.11 -1.32 -3.13
CA ASP A 88 1.34 -1.72 -1.96
C ASP A 88 1.07 -0.49 -1.09
N LEU A 89 -0.14 0.04 -1.23
CA LEU A 89 -0.62 1.23 -0.54
C LEU A 89 -1.36 0.82 0.74
N ASP A 90 -0.71 1.01 1.89
CA ASP A 90 -1.22 0.60 3.19
C ASP A 90 -1.10 1.72 4.23
N PRO A 91 -1.83 2.83 4.06
CA PRO A 91 -1.83 3.93 5.01
C PRO A 91 -2.76 3.63 6.19
N PHE A 92 -2.55 4.34 7.30
CA PHE A 92 -3.57 4.42 8.34
C PHE A 92 -4.80 5.19 7.82
N GLY A 93 -6.00 4.67 8.10
CA GLY A 93 -7.27 5.30 7.72
C GLY A 93 -7.61 5.11 6.25
N SER A 94 -7.93 6.22 5.58
CA SER A 94 -8.38 6.21 4.19
C SER A 94 -7.24 6.30 3.19
N PRO A 95 -7.21 5.44 2.16
CA PRO A 95 -6.21 5.50 1.09
C PRO A 95 -6.53 6.56 0.03
N VAL A 96 -7.70 7.18 0.05
CA VAL A 96 -8.23 8.03 -1.04
C VAL A 96 -7.24 9.12 -1.46
N GLN A 97 -6.60 9.80 -0.49
CA GLN A 97 -5.66 10.89 -0.76
C GLN A 97 -4.38 10.45 -1.50
N PHE A 98 -4.12 9.16 -1.60
CA PHE A 98 -2.93 8.59 -2.23
C PHE A 98 -3.23 7.93 -3.57
N LEU A 99 -4.51 7.65 -3.90
CA LEU A 99 -4.88 6.84 -5.06
C LEU A 99 -4.39 7.43 -6.37
N ASP A 100 -4.62 8.72 -6.61
CA ASP A 100 -4.23 9.35 -7.88
C ASP A 100 -2.71 9.29 -8.08
N THR A 101 -1.94 9.52 -7.02
CA THR A 101 -0.47 9.45 -7.08
C THR A 101 0.02 8.01 -7.24
N ALA A 102 -0.59 7.04 -6.57
CA ALA A 102 -0.27 5.63 -6.74
C ALA A 102 -0.53 5.17 -8.18
N LEU A 103 -1.67 5.55 -8.74
CA LEU A 103 -2.01 5.24 -10.13
C LEU A 103 -1.05 5.89 -11.12
N GLN A 104 -0.59 7.12 -10.87
CA GLN A 104 0.40 7.81 -11.71
C GLN A 104 1.79 7.16 -11.60
N GLY A 105 2.18 6.70 -10.42
CA GLY A 105 3.44 6.03 -10.16
C GLY A 105 3.56 4.63 -10.77
N LEU A 106 2.44 4.00 -11.17
CA LEU A 106 2.46 2.72 -11.86
C LEU A 106 2.87 2.86 -13.33
N GLY A 107 3.61 1.89 -13.84
CA GLY A 107 3.94 1.76 -15.26
C GLY A 107 2.68 1.58 -16.15
N ARG A 108 2.89 1.22 -17.43
CA ARG A 108 1.76 0.99 -18.38
C ARG A 108 0.83 -0.13 -17.94
N VAL A 109 1.39 -1.14 -17.30
CA VAL A 109 0.70 -2.24 -16.65
C VAL A 109 1.37 -2.43 -15.30
N GLY A 110 0.58 -2.57 -14.24
CA GLY A 110 1.08 -2.80 -12.91
C GLY A 110 0.00 -3.33 -11.98
N VAL A 111 0.39 -3.68 -10.77
CA VAL A 111 -0.51 -4.12 -9.71
C VAL A 111 -0.60 -3.01 -8.67
N LEU A 112 -1.80 -2.68 -8.28
CA LEU A 112 -2.08 -1.80 -7.14
C LEU A 112 -2.77 -2.61 -6.05
N GLU A 113 -2.16 -2.67 -4.89
CA GLU A 113 -2.79 -3.15 -3.68
C GLU A 113 -3.14 -1.97 -2.79
N VAL A 114 -4.37 -1.95 -2.30
CA VAL A 114 -4.91 -0.85 -1.48
C VAL A 114 -5.51 -1.42 -0.22
N THR A 115 -5.07 -0.90 0.92
CA THR A 115 -5.66 -1.20 2.22
C THR A 115 -6.35 0.06 2.76
N ALA A 116 -7.56 -0.11 3.29
CA ALA A 116 -8.31 0.91 4.01
C ALA A 116 -8.67 0.39 5.39
N THR A 117 -8.32 1.15 6.43
CA THR A 117 -8.63 0.82 7.84
C THR A 117 -9.75 1.67 8.42
N ASP A 118 -10.29 2.61 7.65
CA ASP A 118 -11.45 3.41 8.05
C ASP A 118 -12.79 2.72 7.71
N THR A 119 -12.91 1.47 8.18
CA THR A 119 -14.03 0.58 7.87
C THR A 119 -15.39 1.18 8.25
N ALA A 120 -15.48 1.98 9.30
CA ALA A 120 -16.70 2.66 9.68
C ALA A 120 -17.22 3.64 8.61
N ALA A 121 -16.33 4.27 7.83
CA ALA A 121 -16.69 5.12 6.70
C ALA A 121 -17.19 4.28 5.51
N LEU A 122 -16.54 3.15 5.28
CA LEU A 122 -16.86 2.27 4.15
C LEU A 122 -18.15 1.47 4.37
N THR A 123 -18.42 1.02 5.62
CA THR A 123 -19.63 0.26 5.96
C THR A 123 -20.86 1.14 6.21
N GLY A 124 -20.72 2.48 6.22
CA GLY A 124 -21.81 3.41 6.50
C GLY A 124 -22.01 3.72 7.99
N SER A 125 -21.28 3.07 8.92
CA SER A 125 -21.40 3.38 10.37
C SER A 125 -21.00 4.82 10.69
N SER A 126 -20.17 5.45 9.85
CA SER A 126 -19.79 6.86 9.90
C SER A 126 -20.16 7.54 8.57
N SER A 127 -21.45 7.84 8.38
CA SER A 127 -21.99 8.38 7.13
C SER A 127 -21.33 9.69 6.68
N THR A 128 -21.06 10.62 7.62
CA THR A 128 -20.35 11.87 7.31
C THR A 128 -18.94 11.63 6.76
N SER A 129 -18.22 10.66 7.31
CA SER A 129 -16.89 10.29 6.82
C SER A 129 -16.98 9.54 5.49
N GLY A 130 -17.96 8.65 5.34
CA GLY A 130 -18.25 7.93 4.11
C GLY A 130 -18.56 8.87 2.96
N LEU A 131 -19.46 9.82 3.18
CA LEU A 131 -19.82 10.82 2.17
C LEU A 131 -18.61 11.69 1.77
N ARG A 132 -17.85 12.17 2.76
CA ARG A 132 -16.71 13.07 2.49
C ARG A 132 -15.56 12.38 1.77
N ARG A 133 -15.23 11.12 2.13
CA ARG A 133 -14.05 10.41 1.61
C ARG A 133 -14.36 9.63 0.35
N TYR A 134 -15.52 8.97 0.33
CA TYR A 134 -15.87 8.00 -0.70
C TYR A 134 -17.09 8.40 -1.54
N GLY A 135 -17.76 9.53 -1.20
CA GLY A 135 -19.04 9.89 -1.82
C GLY A 135 -20.16 8.90 -1.51
N HIS A 136 -20.02 8.12 -0.44
CA HIS A 136 -20.88 7.02 -0.08
C HIS A 136 -21.66 7.32 1.19
N ASN A 137 -22.97 7.07 1.15
CA ASN A 137 -23.86 7.13 2.30
C ASN A 137 -24.52 5.77 2.50
N GLY A 138 -23.77 4.84 3.06
CA GLY A 138 -24.21 3.46 3.26
C GLY A 138 -25.21 3.27 4.38
N ILE A 139 -25.90 2.15 4.30
CA ILE A 139 -26.79 1.65 5.36
C ILE A 139 -26.06 0.50 6.04
N VAL A 140 -26.05 0.51 7.38
CA VAL A 140 -25.47 -0.58 8.16
C VAL A 140 -26.47 -1.73 8.23
N ASP A 141 -26.28 -2.71 7.36
CA ASP A 141 -27.05 -3.95 7.36
C ASP A 141 -26.11 -5.16 7.19
N HIS A 142 -26.67 -6.32 6.89
CA HIS A 142 -25.90 -7.55 6.71
C HIS A 142 -25.01 -7.55 5.44
N TYR A 143 -25.19 -6.61 4.52
CA TYR A 143 -24.34 -6.42 3.34
C TYR A 143 -23.26 -5.36 3.50
N ALA A 144 -23.21 -4.68 4.66
CA ALA A 144 -22.30 -3.55 4.89
C ALA A 144 -20.82 -3.88 4.59
N HIS A 145 -20.40 -5.13 4.78
CA HIS A 145 -19.04 -5.58 4.44
C HIS A 145 -18.81 -5.72 2.95
N ASP A 146 -19.79 -6.26 2.22
CA ASP A 146 -19.75 -6.35 0.75
C ASP A 146 -19.79 -4.96 0.13
N ASP A 147 -20.61 -4.07 0.70
CA ASP A 147 -20.68 -2.67 0.27
C ASP A 147 -19.36 -1.96 0.51
N ALA A 148 -18.68 -2.18 1.63
CA ALA A 148 -17.37 -1.61 1.90
C ALA A 148 -16.33 -1.98 0.82
N VAL A 149 -16.31 -3.24 0.40
CA VAL A 149 -15.46 -3.71 -0.70
C VAL A 149 -15.83 -3.01 -2.02
N ARG A 150 -17.12 -2.92 -2.35
CA ARG A 150 -17.59 -2.29 -3.59
C ARG A 150 -17.33 -0.80 -3.63
N VAL A 151 -17.50 -0.11 -2.49
CA VAL A 151 -17.21 1.32 -2.35
C VAL A 151 -15.75 1.61 -2.58
N LEU A 152 -14.85 0.85 -1.95
CA LEU A 152 -13.40 1.04 -2.14
C LEU A 152 -13.00 0.70 -3.59
N LEU A 153 -13.50 -0.39 -4.16
CA LEU A 153 -13.23 -0.78 -5.54
C LEU A 153 -13.73 0.28 -6.54
N GLY A 154 -14.94 0.78 -6.35
CA GLY A 154 -15.52 1.86 -7.17
C GLY A 154 -14.71 3.15 -7.08
N THR A 155 -14.18 3.47 -5.90
CA THR A 155 -13.31 4.63 -5.69
C THR A 155 -11.99 4.48 -6.45
N ILE A 156 -11.37 3.30 -6.40
CA ILE A 156 -10.16 3.00 -7.18
C ILE A 156 -10.45 3.11 -8.68
N ALA A 157 -11.56 2.50 -9.14
CA ALA A 157 -11.97 2.55 -10.55
C ALA A 157 -12.19 3.99 -11.05
N THR A 158 -12.87 4.80 -10.25
CA THR A 158 -13.13 6.22 -10.60
C THR A 158 -11.83 7.03 -10.66
N SER A 159 -10.89 6.81 -9.73
CA SER A 159 -9.59 7.47 -9.79
C SER A 159 -8.77 7.00 -11.01
N ALA A 160 -8.81 5.71 -11.32
CA ALA A 160 -8.11 5.15 -12.48
C ALA A 160 -8.68 5.71 -13.82
N ALA A 161 -9.99 5.76 -13.95
CA ALA A 161 -10.66 6.27 -15.16
C ALA A 161 -10.29 7.72 -15.46
N ARG A 162 -10.18 8.57 -14.43
CA ARG A 162 -9.73 9.97 -14.59
C ARG A 162 -8.30 10.11 -15.13
N LEU A 163 -7.51 9.05 -15.05
CA LEU A 163 -6.12 9.00 -15.50
C LEU A 163 -5.93 8.14 -16.77
N ASP A 164 -6.99 7.89 -17.51
CA ASP A 164 -7.00 7.01 -18.68
C ASP A 164 -6.44 5.61 -18.36
N ARG A 165 -6.86 5.05 -17.22
CA ARG A 165 -6.49 3.72 -16.78
C ARG A 165 -7.73 2.88 -16.52
N SER A 166 -7.64 1.60 -16.84
CA SER A 166 -8.62 0.59 -16.46
C SER A 166 -8.08 -0.27 -15.33
N ILE A 167 -8.98 -0.86 -14.55
CA ILE A 167 -8.64 -1.81 -13.50
C ILE A 167 -9.30 -3.16 -13.76
N GLU A 168 -8.63 -4.22 -13.31
CA GLU A 168 -9.11 -5.59 -13.30
C GLU A 168 -8.93 -6.14 -11.88
N PRO A 169 -10.01 -6.39 -11.13
CA PRO A 169 -9.91 -6.91 -9.77
C PRO A 169 -9.27 -8.31 -9.73
N LEU A 170 -8.31 -8.51 -8.83
CA LEU A 170 -7.66 -9.79 -8.57
C LEU A 170 -8.12 -10.42 -7.26
N LEU A 171 -8.20 -9.59 -6.21
CA LEU A 171 -8.54 -10.04 -4.87
C LEU A 171 -9.24 -8.90 -4.12
N ALA A 172 -10.25 -9.24 -3.34
CA ALA A 172 -10.85 -8.38 -2.34
C ALA A 172 -11.03 -9.16 -1.04
N LEU A 173 -10.65 -8.55 0.07
CA LEU A 173 -10.72 -9.13 1.41
C LEU A 173 -11.26 -8.09 2.40
N PHE A 174 -12.16 -8.52 3.27
CA PHE A 174 -12.59 -7.80 4.46
C PHE A 174 -12.46 -8.72 5.68
N ASP A 175 -11.72 -8.30 6.70
CA ASP A 175 -11.51 -9.10 7.93
C ASP A 175 -12.12 -8.47 9.18
N GLY A 176 -12.95 -7.44 9.02
CA GLY A 176 -13.56 -6.69 10.12
C GLY A 176 -12.76 -5.45 10.54
N HIS A 177 -11.45 -5.43 10.32
CA HIS A 177 -10.56 -4.33 10.70
C HIS A 177 -10.07 -3.52 9.53
N HIS A 178 -9.93 -4.15 8.36
CA HIS A 178 -9.52 -3.49 7.13
C HIS A 178 -10.16 -4.12 5.90
N VAL A 179 -10.27 -3.31 4.86
CA VAL A 179 -10.58 -3.75 3.49
C VAL A 179 -9.28 -3.73 2.70
N ARG A 180 -8.96 -4.84 2.03
CA ARG A 180 -7.81 -4.91 1.14
C ARG A 180 -8.25 -5.33 -0.26
N ILE A 181 -7.80 -4.60 -1.27
CA ILE A 181 -8.12 -4.83 -2.68
C ILE A 181 -6.82 -4.86 -3.47
N SER A 182 -6.69 -5.89 -4.33
CA SER A 182 -5.64 -5.97 -5.33
C SER A 182 -6.25 -5.85 -6.71
N VAL A 183 -5.71 -4.99 -7.56
CA VAL A 183 -6.15 -4.80 -8.95
C VAL A 183 -4.97 -4.77 -9.91
N ILE A 184 -5.15 -5.31 -11.11
CA ILE A 184 -4.27 -4.99 -12.23
C ILE A 184 -4.72 -3.64 -12.79
N VAL A 185 -3.78 -2.73 -12.97
CA VAL A 185 -4.00 -1.42 -13.58
C VAL A 185 -3.36 -1.41 -14.96
N ARG A 186 -4.10 -0.98 -15.97
CA ARG A 186 -3.60 -0.87 -17.35
C ARG A 186 -3.86 0.54 -17.88
N LYS A 187 -2.90 1.08 -18.65
CA LYS A 187 -3.17 2.30 -19.42
C LYS A 187 -4.20 1.96 -20.52
N SER A 188 -5.30 2.69 -20.55
CA SER A 188 -6.41 2.46 -21.47
C SER A 188 -6.97 3.82 -21.92
N LYS A 189 -7.29 3.93 -23.22
CA LYS A 189 -8.03 5.10 -23.75
C LYS A 189 -9.54 4.93 -23.64
N LEU A 190 -9.99 3.78 -23.11
CA LEU A 190 -11.38 3.39 -22.94
C LEU A 190 -11.71 3.22 -21.45
N GLY A 191 -10.97 3.92 -20.57
CA GLY A 191 -11.12 3.86 -19.12
C GLY A 191 -12.49 4.28 -18.62
#